data_3954a02d785a40a1343e2373049b02e9
#
_entry.id   3954a02d785a40a1343e2373049b02e9
#
_cell.length_a   1.000
_cell.length_b   1.000
_cell.length_c   1.000
_cell.angle_alpha   90.00
_cell.angle_beta   90.00
_cell.angle_gamma   90.00
#
_symmetry.space_group_name_H-M   'P 1'
#
loop_
_entity.id
_entity.type
_entity.pdbx_description
1 polymer ?
#
loop_
_entity_poly.entity_id
_entity_poly.type
_entity_poly.pdbx_seq_one_letter_code
_entity_poly.pdbx_strand_id
1 'polypeptide(L)'
;MRLVPLLIVALLLAGCGAAEKMERMLEQQKAVSEDIDNALGVESEIGWQWQNGVLTQMTVALPARDVDGATVYELTQIIEPIVDKHFDTKPEVLFVTLWVSYE
;
A
#
# COMPACT_ATOMS: atom_id res chain seq x y z
N MET A 1 37.72 8.44 -21.20
CA MET A 1 36.49 9.12 -21.64
C MET A 1 35.42 8.18 -22.17
N ARG A 2 35.76 7.08 -22.82
CA ARG A 2 34.77 6.14 -23.34
C ARG A 2 34.10 5.28 -22.29
N LEU A 3 34.67 5.16 -21.08
CA LEU A 3 34.11 4.39 -19.98
C LEU A 3 32.98 5.12 -19.22
N VAL A 4 33.00 6.45 -19.26
CA VAL A 4 32.01 7.25 -18.54
C VAL A 4 30.58 7.06 -19.09
N PRO A 5 30.34 7.06 -20.42
CA PRO A 5 29.00 6.79 -20.95
C PRO A 5 28.48 5.40 -20.63
N LEU A 6 29.37 4.41 -20.60
CA LEU A 6 28.99 3.03 -20.22
C LEU A 6 28.57 2.93 -18.76
N LEU A 7 29.29 3.64 -17.88
CA LEU A 7 28.93 3.70 -16.46
C LEU A 7 27.60 4.37 -16.24
N ILE A 8 27.32 5.45 -16.96
CA ILE A 8 26.04 6.17 -16.90
C ILE A 8 24.90 5.26 -17.38
N VAL A 9 25.09 4.53 -18.46
CA VAL A 9 24.09 3.57 -18.98
C VAL A 9 23.82 2.47 -17.97
N ALA A 10 24.87 1.91 -17.35
CA ALA A 10 24.70 0.89 -16.31
C ALA A 10 23.93 1.40 -15.10
N LEU A 11 24.19 2.64 -14.68
CA LEU A 11 23.46 3.27 -13.57
C LEU A 11 22.00 3.51 -13.93
N LEU A 12 21.72 3.93 -15.15
CA LEU A 12 20.36 4.12 -15.63
C LEU A 12 19.58 2.80 -15.68
N LEU A 13 20.20 1.72 -16.12
CA LEU A 13 19.58 0.39 -16.14
C LEU A 13 19.27 -0.10 -14.74
N ALA A 14 20.19 0.08 -13.79
CA ALA A 14 19.95 -0.26 -12.39
C ALA A 14 18.85 0.60 -11.78
N GLY A 15 18.81 1.89 -12.13
CA GLY A 15 17.75 2.81 -11.70
C GLY A 15 16.40 2.43 -12.27
N CYS A 16 16.33 1.97 -13.52
CA CYS A 16 15.08 1.53 -14.15
C CYS A 16 14.50 0.31 -13.43
N GLY A 17 15.32 -0.66 -13.02
CA GLY A 17 14.86 -1.83 -12.28
C GLY A 17 14.25 -1.46 -10.93
N ALA A 18 14.88 -0.54 -10.19
CA ALA A 18 14.36 -0.03 -8.93
C ALA A 18 13.06 0.76 -9.12
N ALA A 19 13.01 1.57 -10.19
CA ALA A 19 11.82 2.35 -10.51
C ALA A 19 10.62 1.45 -10.86
N GLU A 20 10.84 0.36 -11.61
CA GLU A 20 9.79 -0.58 -11.94
C GLU A 20 9.22 -1.27 -10.70
N LYS A 21 10.05 -1.66 -9.76
CA LYS A 21 9.60 -2.24 -8.49
C LYS A 21 8.76 -1.24 -7.72
N MET A 22 9.22 0.00 -7.64
CA MET A 22 8.51 1.06 -6.94
C MET A 22 7.15 1.34 -7.61
N GLU A 23 7.10 1.36 -8.93
CA GLU A 23 5.85 1.54 -9.67
C GLU A 23 4.84 0.43 -9.38
N ARG A 24 5.29 -0.83 -9.34
CA ARG A 24 4.41 -1.96 -9.00
C ARG A 24 3.87 -1.85 -7.59
N MET A 25 4.72 -1.46 -6.64
CA MET A 25 4.31 -1.26 -5.26
C MET A 25 3.26 -0.16 -5.16
N LEU A 26 3.47 0.96 -5.86
CA LEU A 26 2.51 2.06 -5.88
C LEU A 26 1.20 1.65 -6.56
N GLU A 27 1.27 0.88 -7.63
CA GLU A 27 0.07 0.36 -8.30
C GLU A 27 -0.72 -0.58 -7.39
N GLN A 28 -0.05 -1.46 -6.66
CA GLN A 28 -0.69 -2.35 -5.69
C GLN A 28 -1.35 -1.57 -4.57
N GLN A 29 -0.64 -0.56 -4.04
CA GLN A 29 -1.16 0.32 -3.01
C GLN A 29 -2.41 1.04 -3.48
N LYS A 30 -2.36 1.58 -4.69
CA LYS A 30 -3.48 2.29 -5.29
C LYS A 30 -4.67 1.35 -5.52
N ALA A 31 -4.42 0.13 -6.01
CA ALA A 31 -5.47 -0.84 -6.25
C ALA A 31 -6.19 -1.26 -4.96
N VAL A 32 -5.44 -1.48 -3.89
CA VAL A 32 -6.00 -1.79 -2.57
C VAL A 32 -6.84 -0.62 -2.08
N SER A 33 -6.30 0.60 -2.16
CA SER A 33 -7.01 1.80 -1.73
C SER A 33 -8.30 2.00 -2.50
N GLU A 34 -8.27 1.84 -3.82
CA GLU A 34 -9.47 1.98 -4.67
C GLU A 34 -10.54 0.95 -4.32
N ASP A 35 -10.14 -0.31 -4.10
CA ASP A 35 -11.09 -1.36 -3.75
C ASP A 35 -11.71 -1.11 -2.37
N ILE A 36 -10.93 -0.65 -1.41
CA ILE A 36 -11.44 -0.29 -0.09
C ILE A 36 -12.38 0.91 -0.19
N ASP A 37 -11.98 1.94 -0.94
CA ASP A 37 -12.80 3.13 -1.14
C ASP A 37 -14.15 2.79 -1.77
N ASN A 38 -14.16 1.90 -2.75
CA ASN A 38 -15.39 1.45 -3.39
C ASN A 38 -16.26 0.60 -2.46
N ALA A 39 -15.65 -0.25 -1.63
CA ALA A 39 -16.38 -1.13 -0.74
C ALA A 39 -16.99 -0.37 0.45
N LEU A 40 -16.30 0.64 0.96
CA LEU A 40 -16.73 1.38 2.15
C LEU A 40 -17.31 2.76 1.83
N GLY A 41 -17.10 3.28 0.62
CA GLY A 41 -17.53 4.62 0.23
C GLY A 41 -16.74 5.72 0.92
N VAL A 42 -15.47 5.48 1.22
CA VAL A 42 -14.60 6.42 1.96
C VAL A 42 -13.27 6.58 1.25
N GLU A 43 -12.47 7.55 1.68
CA GLU A 43 -11.09 7.69 1.24
C GLU A 43 -10.18 7.01 2.26
N SER A 44 -9.52 5.93 1.84
CA SER A 44 -8.56 5.23 2.68
C SER A 44 -7.13 5.68 2.40
N GLU A 45 -6.28 5.58 3.39
CA GLU A 45 -4.85 5.79 3.25
C GLU A 45 -4.13 4.49 3.60
N ILE A 46 -3.22 4.07 2.73
CA ILE A 46 -2.49 2.82 2.89
C ILE A 46 -1.04 3.13 3.22
N GLY A 47 -0.56 2.61 4.34
CA GLY A 47 0.84 2.62 4.70
C GLY A 47 1.34 1.20 4.77
N TRP A 48 2.63 0.98 4.52
CA TRP A 48 3.23 -0.33 4.65
C TRP A 48 4.68 -0.24 5.05
N GLN A 49 5.19 -1.34 5.59
CA GLN A 49 6.57 -1.46 6.00
C GLN A 49 7.12 -2.78 5.47
N TRP A 50 8.27 -2.69 4.80
CA TRP A 50 8.97 -3.84 4.24
C TRP A 50 10.30 -4.01 4.97
N GLN A 51 10.67 -5.25 5.26
CA GLN A 51 11.97 -5.59 5.82
C GLN A 51 12.52 -6.82 5.08
N ASN A 52 13.70 -6.68 4.50
CA ASN A 52 14.37 -7.76 3.78
C ASN A 52 13.48 -8.38 2.69
N GLY A 53 12.71 -7.55 1.98
CA GLY A 53 11.82 -8.02 0.91
C GLY A 53 10.52 -8.63 1.40
N VAL A 54 10.26 -8.63 2.70
CA VAL A 54 9.03 -9.16 3.28
C VAL A 54 8.13 -8.01 3.73
N LEU A 55 6.84 -8.09 3.38
CA LEU A 55 5.85 -7.13 3.86
C LEU A 55 5.52 -7.48 5.31
N THR A 56 6.10 -6.73 6.25
CA THR A 56 5.92 -6.99 7.69
C THR A 56 4.66 -6.36 8.24
N GLN A 57 4.28 -5.20 7.71
CA GLN A 57 3.19 -4.43 8.28
C GLN A 57 2.45 -3.66 7.19
N MET A 58 1.14 -3.68 7.26
CA MET A 58 0.29 -2.81 6.43
C MET A 58 -0.67 -2.08 7.35
N THR A 59 -0.88 -0.81 7.09
CA THR A 59 -1.84 0.02 7.82
C THR A 59 -2.87 0.56 6.85
N VAL A 60 -4.14 0.37 7.16
CA VAL A 60 -5.25 0.99 6.45
C VAL A 60 -5.87 2.03 7.38
N ALA A 61 -5.73 3.29 7.04
CA ALA A 61 -6.27 4.40 7.82
C ALA A 61 -7.55 4.91 7.18
N LEU A 62 -8.61 5.01 7.97
CA LEU A 62 -9.93 5.41 7.52
C LEU A 62 -10.40 6.63 8.30
N PRO A 63 -11.10 7.59 7.64
CA PRO A 63 -11.70 8.69 8.37
C PRO A 63 -12.84 8.18 9.26
N ALA A 64 -12.72 8.41 10.56
CA ALA A 64 -13.66 7.89 11.55
C ALA A 64 -15.10 8.33 11.28
N ARG A 65 -15.26 9.56 10.81
CA ARG A 65 -16.57 10.14 10.50
C ARG A 65 -17.32 9.34 9.42
N ASP A 66 -16.60 8.84 8.44
CA ASP A 66 -17.20 8.20 7.25
C ASP A 66 -17.51 6.72 7.49
N VAL A 67 -16.98 6.13 8.56
CA VAL A 67 -17.25 4.74 8.93
C VAL A 67 -18.04 4.65 10.24
N ASP A 68 -18.72 5.72 10.59
CA ASP A 68 -19.59 5.77 11.77
C ASP A 68 -20.67 4.68 11.69
N GLY A 69 -20.86 3.98 12.79
CA GLY A 69 -21.81 2.88 12.85
C GLY A 69 -21.23 1.50 12.48
N ALA A 70 -20.04 1.45 11.87
CA ALA A 70 -19.38 0.19 11.59
C ALA A 70 -18.50 -0.21 12.77
N THR A 71 -18.46 -1.50 13.08
CA THR A 71 -17.53 -2.03 14.08
C THR A 71 -16.16 -2.26 13.44
N VAL A 72 -15.12 -2.27 14.26
CA VAL A 72 -13.77 -2.60 13.79
C VAL A 72 -13.76 -3.97 13.14
N TYR A 73 -14.48 -4.93 13.73
CA TYR A 73 -14.60 -6.27 13.18
C TYR A 73 -15.22 -6.27 11.78
N GLU A 74 -16.30 -5.53 11.57
CA GLU A 74 -16.92 -5.41 10.26
C GLU A 74 -15.97 -4.81 9.22
N LEU A 75 -15.19 -3.79 9.61
CA LEU A 75 -14.21 -3.17 8.75
C LEU A 75 -13.11 -4.17 8.35
N THR A 76 -12.63 -4.97 9.29
CA THR A 76 -11.60 -5.97 8.98
C THR A 76 -12.14 -7.06 8.06
N GLN A 77 -13.41 -7.46 8.21
CA GLN A 77 -14.05 -8.44 7.33
C GLN A 77 -14.14 -7.97 5.88
N ILE A 78 -14.20 -6.66 5.67
CA ILE A 78 -14.23 -6.09 4.32
C ILE A 78 -12.80 -5.91 3.78
N ILE A 79 -11.89 -5.44 4.61
CA ILE A 79 -10.54 -5.07 4.21
C ILE A 79 -9.64 -6.29 3.97
N GLU A 80 -9.70 -7.31 4.83
CA GLU A 80 -8.83 -8.49 4.71
C GLU A 80 -8.90 -9.16 3.34
N PRO A 81 -10.10 -9.47 2.79
CA PRO A 81 -10.16 -10.09 1.46
C PRO A 81 -9.59 -9.23 0.36
N ILE A 82 -9.69 -7.91 0.48
CA ILE A 82 -9.15 -6.98 -0.50
C ILE A 82 -7.61 -7.04 -0.48
N VAL A 83 -7.02 -7.04 0.71
CA VAL A 83 -5.57 -7.15 0.86
C VAL A 83 -5.09 -8.50 0.31
N ASP A 84 -5.77 -9.58 0.66
CA ASP A 84 -5.42 -10.93 0.21
C ASP A 84 -5.49 -11.07 -1.31
N LYS A 85 -6.42 -10.39 -1.95
CA LYS A 85 -6.58 -10.43 -3.41
C LYS A 85 -5.39 -9.79 -4.14
N HIS A 86 -4.81 -8.73 -3.57
CA HIS A 86 -3.77 -7.95 -4.24
C HIS A 86 -2.35 -8.35 -3.87
N PHE A 87 -2.14 -9.19 -2.87
CA PHE A 87 -0.80 -9.60 -2.42
C PHE A 87 -0.70 -11.11 -2.35
N ASP A 88 0.29 -11.66 -3.04
CA ASP A 88 0.60 -13.09 -2.99
C ASP A 88 1.09 -13.49 -1.61
N THR A 89 1.89 -12.62 -0.98
CA THR A 89 2.37 -12.80 0.38
C THR A 89 1.65 -11.80 1.27
N LYS A 90 0.89 -12.30 2.23
CA LYS A 90 0.15 -11.47 3.17
C LYS A 90 1.10 -10.71 4.09
N PRO A 91 0.76 -9.50 4.53
CA PRO A 91 1.53 -8.83 5.57
C PRO A 91 1.46 -9.65 6.87
N GLU A 92 2.52 -9.61 7.66
CA GLU A 92 2.53 -10.29 8.94
C GLU A 92 1.50 -9.69 9.90
N VAL A 93 1.32 -8.37 9.83
CA VAL A 93 0.35 -7.64 10.65
C VAL A 93 -0.40 -6.63 9.78
N LEU A 94 -1.70 -6.60 9.93
CA LEU A 94 -2.57 -5.61 9.30
C LEU A 94 -3.18 -4.75 10.40
N PHE A 95 -2.92 -3.44 10.34
CA PHE A 95 -3.53 -2.47 11.23
C PHE A 95 -4.66 -1.75 10.51
N VAL A 96 -5.80 -1.65 11.14
CA VAL A 96 -6.89 -0.81 10.68
C VAL A 96 -7.02 0.32 11.71
N THR A 97 -6.75 1.54 11.27
CA THR A 97 -6.75 2.71 12.15
C THR A 97 -7.81 3.72 11.70
N LEU A 98 -8.32 4.45 12.67
CA LEU A 98 -9.29 5.52 12.41
C LEU A 98 -8.65 6.85 12.76
N TRP A 99 -8.84 7.84 11.90
CA TRP A 99 -8.31 9.18 12.17
C TRP A 99 -9.45 10.20 12.23
N VAL A 100 -9.20 11.26 12.98
CA VAL A 100 -10.15 12.36 13.17
C VAL A 100 -9.44 13.66 12.83
N SER A 101 -10.08 14.48 12.01
CA SER A 101 -9.56 15.81 11.69
C SER A 101 -10.05 16.82 12.74
N TYR A 102 -9.14 17.66 13.20
CA TYR A 102 -9.43 18.72 14.18
C TYR A 102 -9.47 20.10 13.52
N GLU A 103 -9.93 20.18 12.34
CA GLU A 103 -10.09 21.48 11.67
C GLU A 103 -11.31 22.23 12.15
#